data_ffbe2f8c73a4a9a74a141d0584faa73c
#
_entry.id   ffbe2f8c73a4a9a74a141d0584faa73c
#
_cell.length_a   1.000
_cell.length_b   1.000
_cell.length_c   1.000
_cell.angle_alpha   90.00
_cell.angle_beta   90.00
_cell.angle_gamma   90.00
#
_symmetry.space_group_name_H-M   'P 1'
#
loop_
_entity.id
_entity.type
_entity.pdbx_description
1 polymer ?
#
loop_
_entity_poly.entity_id
_entity_poly.type
_entity_poly.pdbx_seq_one_letter_code
_entity_poly.pdbx_strand_id
1 'polypeptide(L)'
;EIPSEATYTNPLLAVGAEPWAVFHEGKYYYTQGAENKIILWETNDITDLEHAARKEVWIPKEISNSYHLWGPEIHRIDGKWYVYFAADDGNMDNHHIYVIENSSPNPLEGEFVMKGRIKTDKDDNWAIHASTFEHQGQRYLIWCGWPKRRIETETQCIYIARMENPWTLSSDRVMIAEPEYEWERHPWKAFHIAQSN
;
A
#
# COMPACT_ATOMS: atom_id res chain seq x y z
N GLU A 1 21.46 12.93 13.46
CA GLU A 1 22.55 13.39 12.58
C GLU A 1 23.16 12.17 11.91
N ILE A 2 23.17 12.12 10.58
CA ILE A 2 23.91 11.10 9.82
C ILE A 2 25.40 11.41 10.03
N PRO A 3 26.24 10.47 10.45
CA PRO A 3 27.66 10.70 10.57
C PRO A 3 28.22 11.24 9.23
N SER A 4 29.05 12.25 9.26
CA SER A 4 29.59 12.92 8.07
C SER A 4 30.46 12.02 7.15
N GLU A 5 30.72 10.79 7.58
CA GLU A 5 31.52 9.79 6.86
C GLU A 5 30.70 8.56 6.42
N ALA A 6 29.38 8.51 6.71
CA ALA A 6 28.55 7.40 6.29
C ALA A 6 28.30 7.50 4.78
N THR A 7 28.69 6.48 4.04
CA THR A 7 28.44 6.34 2.61
C THR A 7 27.56 5.11 2.35
N TYR A 8 26.75 5.19 1.31
CA TYR A 8 25.98 4.06 0.81
C TYR A 8 26.01 4.02 -0.71
N THR A 9 25.69 2.91 -1.28
CA THR A 9 25.68 2.71 -2.75
C THR A 9 24.27 2.43 -3.23
N ASN A 10 23.83 3.14 -4.25
CA ASN A 10 22.57 2.88 -4.96
C ASN A 10 22.84 1.93 -6.16
N PRO A 11 21.84 1.07 -6.52
CA PRO A 11 20.58 0.87 -5.84
C PRO A 11 20.73 0.06 -4.55
N LEU A 12 19.87 0.30 -3.53
CA LEU A 12 19.82 -0.48 -2.29
C LEU A 12 19.27 -1.90 -2.51
N LEU A 13 18.43 -2.08 -3.52
CA LEU A 13 17.93 -3.36 -4.01
C LEU A 13 17.94 -3.34 -5.54
N ALA A 14 18.24 -4.48 -6.15
CA ALA A 14 18.34 -4.60 -7.60
C ALA A 14 17.01 -4.34 -8.33
N VAL A 15 15.89 -4.62 -7.68
CA VAL A 15 14.51 -4.38 -8.18
C VAL A 15 13.66 -3.87 -7.03
N GLY A 16 12.68 -3.03 -7.34
CA GLY A 16 11.74 -2.51 -6.39
C GLY A 16 10.75 -1.55 -7.03
N ALA A 17 9.55 -1.53 -6.48
CA ALA A 17 8.50 -0.59 -6.84
C ALA A 17 7.71 -0.25 -5.57
N GLU A 18 7.17 0.98 -5.48
CA GLU A 18 6.28 1.39 -4.41
C GLU A 18 6.87 1.12 -3.00
N PRO A 19 8.07 1.65 -2.69
CA PRO A 19 8.76 1.37 -1.44
C PRO A 19 8.05 2.00 -0.25
N TRP A 20 7.95 1.26 0.85
CA TRP A 20 7.46 1.77 2.12
C TRP A 20 8.34 1.28 3.27
N ALA A 21 8.62 2.15 4.24
CA ALA A 21 9.38 1.80 5.43
C ALA A 21 8.80 2.44 6.68
N VAL A 22 8.85 1.71 7.78
CA VAL A 22 8.52 2.20 9.13
C VAL A 22 9.68 1.94 10.06
N PHE A 23 10.01 2.92 10.92
CA PHE A 23 11.01 2.75 11.98
C PHE A 23 10.31 2.49 13.31
N HIS A 24 10.65 1.40 13.99
CA HIS A 24 10.09 1.02 15.27
C HIS A 24 11.12 0.27 16.12
N GLU A 25 11.32 0.72 17.37
CA GLU A 25 12.23 0.11 18.35
C GLU A 25 13.64 -0.18 17.82
N GLY A 26 14.22 0.79 17.12
CA GLY A 26 15.60 0.72 16.61
C GLY A 26 15.76 -0.07 15.30
N LYS A 27 14.67 -0.50 14.68
CA LYS A 27 14.68 -1.26 13.42
C LYS A 27 13.82 -0.60 12.36
N TYR A 28 14.22 -0.75 11.12
CA TYR A 28 13.40 -0.47 9.95
C TYR A 28 12.70 -1.74 9.49
N TYR A 29 11.41 -1.62 9.25
CA TYR A 29 10.60 -2.62 8.57
C TYR A 29 10.23 -2.06 7.21
N TYR A 30 10.70 -2.73 6.16
CA TYR A 30 10.57 -2.29 4.79
C TYR A 30 9.71 -3.27 4.00
N THR A 31 8.96 -2.73 3.04
CA THR A 31 8.22 -3.52 2.05
C THR A 31 8.19 -2.80 0.71
N GLN A 32 7.93 -3.53 -0.34
CA GLN A 32 7.78 -3.02 -1.71
C GLN A 32 6.84 -3.92 -2.52
N GLY A 33 6.41 -3.46 -3.68
CA GLY A 33 5.67 -4.28 -4.63
C GLY A 33 6.52 -5.50 -5.04
N ALA A 34 5.93 -6.68 -4.94
CA ALA A 34 6.58 -7.96 -5.24
C ALA A 34 5.55 -8.93 -5.80
N GLU A 35 5.13 -8.73 -7.04
CA GLU A 35 4.13 -9.56 -7.71
C GLU A 35 3.14 -10.25 -6.71
N ASN A 36 2.48 -11.23 -6.86
CA ASN A 36 1.40 -11.79 -6.04
C ASN A 36 1.78 -12.23 -4.60
N LYS A 37 2.59 -11.45 -3.87
CA LYS A 37 2.97 -11.71 -2.47
C LYS A 37 3.41 -10.45 -1.74
N ILE A 38 3.45 -10.52 -0.40
CA ILE A 38 4.00 -9.46 0.44
C ILE A 38 5.27 -9.97 1.11
N ILE A 39 6.34 -9.21 0.94
CA ILE A 39 7.65 -9.48 1.55
C ILE A 39 7.95 -8.34 2.52
N LEU A 40 8.45 -8.67 3.71
CA LEU A 40 8.99 -7.71 4.66
C LEU A 40 10.49 -7.93 4.82
N TRP A 41 11.22 -6.82 4.96
CA TRP A 41 12.62 -6.78 5.37
C TRP A 41 12.71 -6.15 6.75
N GLU A 42 13.63 -6.63 7.57
CA GLU A 42 13.99 -6.06 8.86
C GLU A 42 15.48 -5.75 8.88
N THR A 43 15.84 -4.51 9.22
CA THR A 43 17.25 -4.10 9.34
C THR A 43 17.41 -2.99 10.38
N ASN A 44 18.60 -2.87 10.96
CA ASN A 44 18.99 -1.71 11.77
C ASN A 44 19.52 -0.56 10.90
N ASP A 45 19.86 -0.83 9.64
CA ASP A 45 20.40 0.15 8.69
C ASP A 45 19.64 0.05 7.36
N ILE A 46 18.81 1.06 7.09
CA ILE A 46 18.01 1.09 5.85
C ILE A 46 18.86 1.16 4.57
N THR A 47 20.13 1.55 4.69
CA THR A 47 21.05 1.61 3.55
C THR A 47 21.65 0.25 3.20
N ASP A 48 21.44 -0.78 4.03
CA ASP A 48 21.89 -2.16 3.84
C ASP A 48 20.71 -3.15 3.69
N LEU A 49 19.77 -2.82 2.82
CA LEU A 49 18.59 -3.67 2.56
C LEU A 49 18.96 -5.00 1.87
N GLU A 50 20.04 -5.05 1.13
CA GLU A 50 20.49 -6.26 0.43
C GLU A 50 20.77 -7.41 1.41
N HIS A 51 21.35 -7.09 2.58
CA HIS A 51 21.70 -8.07 3.61
C HIS A 51 20.66 -8.16 4.74
N ALA A 52 19.57 -7.41 4.65
CA ALA A 52 18.52 -7.42 5.65
C ALA A 52 17.82 -8.77 5.78
N ALA A 53 17.41 -9.12 6.99
CA ALA A 53 16.54 -10.28 7.19
C ALA A 53 15.23 -10.06 6.42
N ARG A 54 14.78 -11.04 5.63
CA ARG A 54 13.55 -10.93 4.84
C ARG A 54 12.69 -12.16 4.96
N LYS A 55 11.37 -11.95 4.86
CA LYS A 55 10.39 -13.04 4.88
C LYS A 55 9.21 -12.72 3.96
N GLU A 56 8.74 -13.72 3.24
CA GLU A 56 7.42 -13.70 2.61
C GLU A 56 6.38 -13.88 3.70
N VAL A 57 5.68 -12.80 4.03
CA VAL A 57 4.74 -12.79 5.17
C VAL A 57 3.31 -13.04 4.74
N TRP A 58 3.00 -12.89 3.46
CA TRP A 58 1.67 -13.12 2.91
C TRP A 58 1.71 -13.62 1.47
N ILE A 59 0.98 -14.68 1.22
CA ILE A 59 0.65 -15.18 -0.12
C ILE A 59 -0.87 -15.33 -0.16
N PRO A 60 -1.57 -14.66 -1.09
CA PRO A 60 -3.02 -14.74 -1.20
C PRO A 60 -3.49 -16.18 -1.41
N LYS A 61 -4.63 -16.51 -0.80
CA LYS A 61 -5.26 -17.84 -0.91
C LYS A 61 -6.57 -17.79 -1.70
N GLU A 62 -7.11 -16.59 -1.92
CA GLU A 62 -8.39 -16.39 -2.57
C GLU A 62 -8.23 -15.61 -3.86
N ILE A 63 -8.94 -16.00 -4.90
CA ILE A 63 -8.88 -15.37 -6.23
C ILE A 63 -9.16 -13.87 -6.16
N SER A 64 -10.08 -13.44 -5.30
CA SER A 64 -10.49 -12.03 -5.17
C SER A 64 -9.36 -11.04 -4.85
N ASN A 65 -8.21 -11.53 -4.38
CA ASN A 65 -7.06 -10.72 -4.00
C ASN A 65 -5.72 -11.36 -4.39
N SER A 66 -5.70 -12.17 -5.43
CA SER A 66 -4.52 -12.95 -5.84
C SER A 66 -3.72 -12.34 -6.97
N TYR A 67 -4.19 -11.26 -7.57
CA TYR A 67 -3.54 -10.64 -8.71
C TYR A 67 -3.21 -9.19 -8.44
N HIS A 68 -2.15 -8.71 -9.09
CA HIS A 68 -1.72 -7.31 -9.09
C HIS A 68 -1.66 -6.70 -7.67
N LEU A 69 -0.90 -7.34 -6.76
CA LEU A 69 -0.66 -6.79 -5.43
C LEU A 69 0.21 -5.54 -5.53
N TRP A 70 -0.38 -4.37 -5.28
CA TRP A 70 0.28 -3.08 -5.38
C TRP A 70 0.34 -2.34 -4.06
N GLY A 71 1.37 -1.52 -3.91
CA GLY A 71 1.54 -0.55 -2.84
C GLY A 71 1.39 -1.11 -1.43
N PRO A 72 2.10 -2.20 -1.05
CA PRO A 72 2.02 -2.67 0.32
C PRO A 72 2.62 -1.65 1.29
N GLU A 73 1.87 -1.25 2.31
CA GLU A 73 2.33 -0.37 3.38
C GLU A 73 2.15 -1.02 4.74
N ILE A 74 3.25 -1.21 5.48
CA ILE A 74 3.21 -1.72 6.85
C ILE A 74 3.06 -0.58 7.85
N HIS A 75 2.16 -0.74 8.82
CA HIS A 75 1.88 0.22 9.88
C HIS A 75 1.80 -0.46 11.25
N ARG A 76 2.26 0.24 12.30
CA ARG A 76 2.10 -0.19 13.69
C ARG A 76 0.94 0.58 14.31
N ILE A 77 -0.13 -0.12 14.70
CA ILE A 77 -1.35 0.49 15.24
C ILE A 77 -1.77 -0.31 16.47
N ASP A 78 -1.93 0.37 17.60
CA ASP A 78 -2.40 -0.23 18.88
C ASP A 78 -1.66 -1.52 19.26
N GLY A 79 -0.34 -1.51 19.08
CA GLY A 79 0.49 -2.64 19.45
C GLY A 79 0.48 -3.82 18.48
N LYS A 80 -0.16 -3.70 17.30
CA LYS A 80 -0.20 -4.70 16.24
C LYS A 80 0.33 -4.16 14.93
N TRP A 81 0.70 -5.06 14.02
CA TRP A 81 1.14 -4.74 12.68
C TRP A 81 0.02 -4.95 11.68
N TYR A 82 -0.13 -4.00 10.78
CA TYR A 82 -1.08 -4.06 9.68
C TYR A 82 -0.35 -3.81 8.37
N VAL A 83 -0.69 -4.55 7.33
CA VAL A 83 -0.25 -4.24 5.97
C VAL A 83 -1.49 -3.95 5.14
N TYR A 84 -1.51 -2.74 4.57
CA TYR A 84 -2.49 -2.33 3.58
C TYR A 84 -1.90 -2.59 2.20
N PHE A 85 -2.68 -3.12 1.30
CA PHE A 85 -2.28 -3.34 -0.09
C PHE A 85 -3.49 -3.33 -1.01
N ALA A 86 -3.28 -3.06 -2.28
CA ALA A 86 -4.32 -3.19 -3.29
C ALA A 86 -4.15 -4.50 -4.04
N ALA A 87 -5.25 -5.14 -4.41
CA ALA A 87 -5.26 -6.35 -5.23
C ALA A 87 -6.59 -6.52 -5.96
N ASP A 88 -6.62 -7.42 -6.94
CA ASP A 88 -7.80 -7.76 -7.72
C ASP A 88 -7.92 -9.28 -7.99
N ASP A 89 -8.93 -9.66 -8.78
CA ASP A 89 -9.27 -11.02 -9.16
C ASP A 89 -8.75 -11.44 -10.54
N GLY A 90 -7.78 -10.68 -11.08
CA GLY A 90 -7.28 -10.79 -12.45
C GLY A 90 -7.88 -9.76 -13.39
N ASN A 91 -8.91 -9.02 -12.96
CA ASN A 91 -9.45 -7.87 -13.66
C ASN A 91 -9.08 -6.59 -12.90
N MET A 92 -8.21 -5.77 -13.49
CA MET A 92 -7.71 -4.53 -12.88
C MET A 92 -8.82 -3.53 -12.52
N ASP A 93 -9.99 -3.60 -13.14
CA ASP A 93 -11.14 -2.76 -12.78
C ASP A 93 -11.72 -3.12 -11.41
N ASN A 94 -11.37 -4.27 -10.86
CA ASN A 94 -11.81 -4.77 -9.56
C ASN A 94 -10.76 -4.57 -8.45
N HIS A 95 -9.81 -3.67 -8.64
CA HIS A 95 -8.83 -3.34 -7.60
C HIS A 95 -9.48 -2.73 -6.38
N HIS A 96 -9.16 -3.31 -5.21
CA HIS A 96 -9.63 -2.85 -3.92
C HIS A 96 -8.51 -2.94 -2.89
N ILE A 97 -8.68 -2.21 -1.78
CA ILE A 97 -7.75 -2.20 -0.66
C ILE A 97 -8.08 -3.34 0.29
N TYR A 98 -7.08 -4.13 0.62
CA TYR A 98 -7.13 -5.21 1.61
C TYR A 98 -6.22 -4.91 2.79
N VAL A 99 -6.52 -5.53 3.92
CA VAL A 99 -5.76 -5.38 5.17
C VAL A 99 -5.49 -6.72 5.78
N ILE A 100 -4.25 -6.96 6.15
CA ILE A 100 -3.81 -8.10 6.97
C ILE A 100 -3.23 -7.62 8.30
N GLU A 101 -3.43 -8.40 9.36
CA GLU A 101 -3.01 -8.10 10.74
C GLU A 101 -2.06 -9.15 11.26
N ASN A 102 -1.00 -8.74 11.96
CA ASN A 102 -0.14 -9.62 12.76
C ASN A 102 -0.01 -9.05 14.18
N SER A 103 -0.30 -9.87 15.18
CA SER A 103 -0.24 -9.51 16.60
C SER A 103 1.11 -9.80 17.26
N SER A 104 2.09 -10.36 16.53
CA SER A 104 3.45 -10.57 17.05
C SER A 104 4.15 -9.23 17.28
N PRO A 105 5.00 -9.11 18.31
CA PRO A 105 5.86 -7.94 18.48
C PRO A 105 6.74 -7.64 17.26
N ASN A 106 7.32 -8.68 16.65
CA ASN A 106 8.09 -8.59 15.42
C ASN A 106 7.20 -9.05 14.23
N PRO A 107 7.01 -8.22 13.18
CA PRO A 107 6.14 -8.59 12.05
C PRO A 107 6.73 -9.69 11.16
N LEU A 108 8.03 -10.00 11.27
CA LEU A 108 8.61 -11.15 10.58
C LEU A 108 8.33 -12.46 11.33
N GLU A 109 7.88 -12.39 12.59
CA GLU A 109 7.43 -13.53 13.38
C GLU A 109 5.90 -13.63 13.38
N GLY A 110 5.39 -14.79 13.79
CA GLY A 110 3.95 -15.04 13.77
C GLY A 110 3.38 -15.10 12.35
N GLU A 111 2.08 -14.90 12.26
CA GLU A 111 1.32 -14.98 11.01
C GLU A 111 0.47 -13.72 10.80
N PHE A 112 0.38 -13.29 9.55
CA PHE A 112 -0.61 -12.30 9.14
C PHE A 112 -1.94 -12.98 8.84
N VAL A 113 -3.01 -12.35 9.30
CA VAL A 113 -4.39 -12.82 9.10
C VAL A 113 -5.17 -11.76 8.32
N MET A 114 -5.90 -12.20 7.29
CA MET A 114 -6.76 -11.31 6.50
C MET A 114 -7.86 -10.72 7.40
N LYS A 115 -7.94 -9.40 7.45
CA LYS A 115 -9.03 -8.66 8.13
C LYS A 115 -10.18 -8.35 7.15
N GLY A 116 -9.89 -8.36 5.86
CA GLY A 116 -10.87 -8.15 4.82
C GLY A 116 -10.52 -7.01 3.87
N ARG A 117 -11.47 -6.72 3.00
CA ARG A 117 -11.44 -5.61 2.06
C ARG A 117 -12.02 -4.36 2.74
N ILE A 118 -11.35 -3.23 2.58
CA ILE A 118 -11.90 -1.95 3.00
C ILE A 118 -12.93 -1.49 1.96
N LYS A 119 -14.18 -1.35 2.39
CA LYS A 119 -15.21 -0.75 1.56
C LYS A 119 -15.04 0.77 1.59
N THR A 120 -14.49 1.33 0.52
CA THR A 120 -14.11 2.75 0.43
C THR A 120 -15.29 3.68 0.14
N ASP A 121 -16.38 3.16 -0.43
CA ASP A 121 -17.63 3.87 -0.67
C ASP A 121 -18.81 2.91 -0.88
N LYS A 122 -20.01 3.48 -1.03
CA LYS A 122 -21.25 2.70 -1.20
C LYS A 122 -21.33 1.93 -2.54
N ASP A 123 -20.66 2.47 -3.57
CA ASP A 123 -20.71 1.95 -4.93
C ASP A 123 -19.55 0.97 -5.22
N ASP A 124 -18.67 0.74 -4.20
CA ASP A 124 -17.54 -0.18 -4.27
C ASP A 124 -16.60 0.15 -5.45
N ASN A 125 -16.27 1.45 -5.56
CA ASN A 125 -15.39 1.92 -6.61
C ASN A 125 -13.94 1.47 -6.41
N TRP A 126 -13.21 1.44 -7.49
CA TRP A 126 -11.79 1.15 -7.56
C TRP A 126 -10.96 1.99 -6.57
N ALA A 127 -10.04 1.36 -5.86
CA ALA A 127 -9.21 2.00 -4.84
C ALA A 127 -7.86 1.30 -4.69
N ILE A 128 -6.78 2.09 -4.62
CA ILE A 128 -5.39 1.64 -4.46
C ILE A 128 -4.59 2.57 -3.56
N HIS A 129 -3.35 2.18 -3.23
CA HIS A 129 -2.35 3.00 -2.51
C HIS A 129 -2.90 3.63 -1.23
N ALA A 130 -3.36 2.77 -0.32
CA ALA A 130 -3.91 3.21 0.95
C ALA A 130 -2.82 3.44 1.99
N SER A 131 -2.82 4.64 2.57
CA SER A 131 -2.02 4.99 3.75
C SER A 131 -2.92 5.38 4.91
N THR A 132 -2.46 5.18 6.15
CA THR A 132 -3.21 5.55 7.35
C THR A 132 -2.38 6.40 8.29
N PHE A 133 -3.02 7.36 8.94
CA PHE A 133 -2.40 8.21 9.95
C PHE A 133 -3.41 8.57 11.05
N GLU A 134 -2.88 9.05 12.16
CA GLU A 134 -3.68 9.56 13.26
C GLU A 134 -3.53 11.08 13.38
N HIS A 135 -4.64 11.76 13.58
CA HIS A 135 -4.68 13.20 13.86
C HIS A 135 -5.70 13.49 14.96
N GLN A 136 -5.25 14.13 16.03
CA GLN A 136 -6.08 14.49 17.20
C GLN A 136 -6.90 13.32 17.77
N GLY A 137 -6.29 12.14 17.87
CA GLY A 137 -6.94 10.93 18.40
C GLY A 137 -7.93 10.25 17.44
N GLN A 138 -8.04 10.74 16.22
CA GLN A 138 -8.86 10.13 15.15
C GLN A 138 -7.95 9.57 14.08
N ARG A 139 -8.17 8.31 13.72
CA ARG A 139 -7.48 7.65 12.60
C ARG A 139 -8.20 7.92 11.29
N TYR A 140 -7.40 8.12 10.26
CA TYR A 140 -7.84 8.36 8.89
C TYR A 140 -7.17 7.38 7.93
N LEU A 141 -7.89 7.04 6.87
CA LEU A 141 -7.35 6.42 5.67
C LEU A 141 -7.32 7.46 4.56
N ILE A 142 -6.22 7.50 3.82
CA ILE A 142 -6.07 8.24 2.57
C ILE A 142 -5.75 7.26 1.46
N TRP A 143 -6.32 7.44 0.27
CA TRP A 143 -6.09 6.52 -0.84
C TRP A 143 -6.33 7.16 -2.21
N CYS A 144 -5.82 6.51 -3.24
CA CYS A 144 -6.15 6.80 -4.62
C CYS A 144 -7.39 6.03 -5.05
N GLY A 145 -8.33 6.67 -5.72
CA GLY A 145 -9.56 6.00 -6.15
C GLY A 145 -10.25 6.70 -7.32
N TRP A 146 -11.23 6.02 -7.87
CA TRP A 146 -12.07 6.61 -8.92
C TRP A 146 -13.31 7.29 -8.33
N PRO A 147 -13.75 8.42 -8.92
CA PRO A 147 -14.96 9.11 -8.49
C PRO A 147 -16.22 8.28 -8.77
N LYS A 148 -16.19 7.47 -9.80
CA LYS A 148 -17.23 6.49 -10.18
C LYS A 148 -16.56 5.29 -10.86
N ARG A 149 -17.29 4.18 -10.98
CA ARG A 149 -16.78 3.03 -11.69
C ARG A 149 -16.38 3.42 -13.12
N ARG A 150 -15.24 2.89 -13.55
CA ARG A 150 -14.64 3.16 -14.85
C ARG A 150 -15.65 2.96 -15.99
N ILE A 151 -15.87 4.01 -16.78
CA ILE A 151 -16.67 3.93 -18.01
C ILE A 151 -15.90 4.56 -19.18
N GLU A 152 -15.31 5.73 -19.00
CA GLU A 152 -14.71 6.49 -20.11
C GLU A 152 -13.44 7.26 -19.73
N THR A 153 -13.25 7.57 -18.46
CA THR A 153 -12.12 8.36 -17.96
C THR A 153 -11.58 7.75 -16.70
N GLU A 154 -10.28 7.56 -16.67
CA GLU A 154 -9.55 6.94 -15.54
C GLU A 154 -8.94 8.01 -14.65
N THR A 155 -9.73 8.99 -14.29
CA THR A 155 -9.24 10.03 -13.37
C THR A 155 -9.11 9.45 -11.97
N GLN A 156 -7.86 9.30 -11.53
CA GLN A 156 -7.56 8.93 -10.16
C GLN A 156 -7.59 10.20 -9.30
N CYS A 157 -8.35 10.15 -8.23
CA CYS A 157 -8.48 11.22 -7.25
C CYS A 157 -7.98 10.73 -5.89
N ILE A 158 -7.58 11.65 -5.02
CA ILE A 158 -7.19 11.33 -3.66
C ILE A 158 -8.39 11.55 -2.74
N TYR A 159 -8.69 10.54 -1.95
CA TYR A 159 -9.78 10.51 -0.98
C TYR A 159 -9.26 10.35 0.44
N ILE A 160 -10.03 10.84 1.41
CA ILE A 160 -9.83 10.65 2.83
C ILE A 160 -11.14 10.26 3.50
N ALA A 161 -11.06 9.38 4.50
CA ALA A 161 -12.18 9.07 5.38
C ALA A 161 -11.70 8.76 6.80
N ARG A 162 -12.58 8.95 7.78
CA ARG A 162 -12.33 8.52 9.17
C ARG A 162 -12.44 7.00 9.27
N MET A 163 -11.62 6.42 10.14
CA MET A 163 -11.64 5.00 10.46
C MET A 163 -12.22 4.76 11.86
N GLU A 164 -13.02 3.72 11.99
CA GLU A 164 -13.49 3.18 13.25
C GLU A 164 -12.46 2.23 13.87
N ASN A 165 -11.83 1.42 13.02
CA ASN A 165 -10.76 0.49 13.34
C ASN A 165 -9.83 0.37 12.12
N PRO A 166 -8.70 -0.36 12.20
CA PRO A 166 -7.73 -0.40 11.09
C PRO A 166 -8.23 -0.98 9.75
N TRP A 167 -9.44 -1.51 9.67
CA TRP A 167 -10.00 -2.09 8.45
C TRP A 167 -11.43 -1.64 8.12
N THR A 168 -11.99 -0.67 8.89
CA THR A 168 -13.36 -0.19 8.69
C THR A 168 -13.40 1.33 8.69
N LEU A 169 -14.02 1.92 7.67
CA LEU A 169 -14.29 3.35 7.63
C LEU A 169 -15.54 3.70 8.46
N SER A 170 -15.50 4.84 9.14
CA SER A 170 -16.61 5.37 9.96
C SER A 170 -17.24 6.63 9.37
N SER A 171 -16.81 7.07 8.20
CA SER A 171 -17.41 8.22 7.49
C SER A 171 -17.45 7.94 5.99
N ASP A 172 -18.28 8.68 5.29
CA ASP A 172 -18.19 8.78 3.83
C ASP A 172 -16.81 9.34 3.44
N ARG A 173 -16.36 8.98 2.24
CA ARG A 173 -15.13 9.50 1.65
C ARG A 173 -15.29 10.97 1.26
N VAL A 174 -14.25 11.75 1.44
CA VAL A 174 -14.12 13.11 0.94
C VAL A 174 -13.00 13.16 -0.08
N MET A 175 -13.26 13.68 -1.26
CA MET A 175 -12.23 13.94 -2.26
C MET A 175 -11.43 15.17 -1.83
N ILE A 176 -10.11 15.02 -1.71
CA ILE A 176 -9.20 16.09 -1.27
C ILE A 176 -8.28 16.58 -2.38
N ALA A 177 -8.12 15.80 -3.44
CA ALA A 177 -7.40 16.23 -4.65
C ALA A 177 -7.90 15.49 -5.87
N GLU A 178 -7.90 16.17 -7.01
CA GLU A 178 -8.12 15.63 -8.35
C GLU A 178 -7.11 16.24 -9.31
N PRO A 179 -6.79 15.60 -10.44
CA PRO A 179 -5.90 16.16 -11.44
C PRO A 179 -6.49 17.45 -12.04
N GLU A 180 -5.83 18.58 -11.84
CA GLU A 180 -6.22 19.89 -12.38
C GLU A 180 -5.51 20.18 -13.71
N TYR A 181 -4.22 19.82 -13.78
CA TYR A 181 -3.35 20.11 -14.92
C TYR A 181 -3.28 18.94 -15.90
N GLU A 182 -3.04 19.24 -17.15
CA GLU A 182 -2.97 18.23 -18.21
C GLU A 182 -1.84 17.21 -17.98
N TRP A 183 -0.71 17.62 -17.39
CA TRP A 183 0.41 16.75 -17.06
C TRP A 183 0.12 15.79 -15.87
N GLU A 184 -0.91 16.07 -15.08
CA GLU A 184 -1.37 15.18 -14.00
C GLU A 184 -2.33 14.09 -14.52
N ARG A 185 -2.85 14.28 -15.74
CA ARG A 185 -3.79 13.36 -16.37
C ARG A 185 -3.03 12.36 -17.24
N HIS A 186 -2.96 11.13 -16.78
CA HIS A 186 -2.38 10.06 -17.57
C HIS A 186 -3.40 9.53 -18.58
N PRO A 187 -3.22 9.76 -19.89
CA PRO A 187 -4.09 9.13 -20.88
C PRO A 187 -3.71 7.63 -20.97
N TRP A 188 -4.53 6.76 -20.40
CA TRP A 188 -4.40 5.30 -20.53
C TRP A 188 -4.18 4.86 -21.99
N LYS A 189 -4.77 5.56 -22.93
CA LYS A 189 -4.56 5.32 -24.37
C LYS A 189 -3.11 5.46 -24.84
N ALA A 190 -2.30 6.28 -24.20
CA ALA A 190 -0.89 6.44 -24.57
C ALA A 190 -0.04 5.23 -24.16
N PHE A 191 -0.40 4.52 -23.11
CA PHE A 191 0.32 3.33 -22.65
C PHE A 191 0.16 2.13 -23.60
N HIS A 192 -1.01 1.96 -24.19
CA HIS A 192 -1.26 0.88 -25.14
C HIS A 192 -0.63 1.12 -26.53
N ILE A 193 -0.39 2.38 -26.91
CA ILE A 193 0.26 2.70 -28.19
C ILE A 193 1.78 2.46 -28.12
N ALA A 194 2.39 2.60 -26.95
CA ALA A 194 3.82 2.36 -26.76
C ALA A 194 4.21 0.87 -26.70
N GLN A 195 3.26 -0.03 -26.51
CA GLN A 195 3.51 -1.48 -26.49
C GLN A 195 3.20 -2.20 -27.80
N SER A 196 2.67 -1.50 -28.79
CA SER A 196 2.26 -2.06 -30.10
C SER A 196 3.17 -1.70 -31.26
N ASN A 197 4.38 -1.19 -31.02
CA ASN A 197 5.40 -0.92 -32.03
C ASN A 197 6.69 -1.70 -31.78
#